data_fe17c39f242ecfba0393c2c9d4e9363a
#
_entry.id   fe17c39f242ecfba0393c2c9d4e9363a
#
_cell.length_a   1.000
_cell.length_b   1.000
_cell.length_c   1.000
_cell.angle_alpha   90.00
_cell.angle_beta   90.00
_cell.angle_gamma   90.00
#
_symmetry.space_group_name_H-M   'P 1'
#
loop_
_entity.id
_entity.type
_entity.pdbx_description
1 polymer ?
#
loop_
_entity_poly.entity_id
_entity_poly.type
_entity_poly.pdbx_seq_one_letter_code
_entity_poly.pdbx_strand_id
1 'polypeptide(L)'
;MKRLFLVDLENVPNSIYDIKYCDFKNTDSIVVFYNSTQKAKIESESKNINNAFHGNARYVLVSNYGTKNAMDFNICIYAGIIVGGYSGRKLEIHIVSKDNGYKAIDTVLSMNKCISVVYESNFYGYFVDCIATRKIYNPFVIKEGYSRIWCESMECYVSTEGTLLSVVQGNYSNKEKLVVRRALICEFGCKGREIFCFVMENAYNINLKDMLVERYCGRGSLVYEFLCETTLYSAIARRYCCRDVIREF
;
A
#
# COMPACT_ATOMS: atom_id res chain seq x y z
N MET A 1 -12.83 15.94 -2.08
CA MET A 1 -13.46 14.78 -2.72
C MET A 1 -13.56 13.70 -1.66
N LYS A 2 -14.70 13.07 -1.49
CA LYS A 2 -14.92 11.96 -0.57
C LYS A 2 -14.52 10.66 -1.25
N ARG A 3 -13.85 9.74 -0.52
CA ARG A 3 -13.47 8.42 -1.04
C ARG A 3 -14.20 7.33 -0.26
N LEU A 4 -14.66 6.31 -0.97
CA LEU A 4 -15.25 5.11 -0.41
C LEU A 4 -14.46 3.89 -0.89
N PHE A 5 -13.89 3.14 0.03
CA PHE A 5 -13.16 1.91 -0.27
C PHE A 5 -14.06 0.70 -0.07
N LEU A 6 -14.25 -0.09 -1.12
CA LEU A 6 -14.93 -1.38 -1.09
C LEU A 6 -13.89 -2.47 -1.20
N VAL A 7 -13.68 -3.22 -0.13
CA VAL A 7 -12.59 -4.19 -0.02
C VAL A 7 -13.11 -5.60 -0.14
N ASP A 8 -12.65 -6.31 -1.15
CA ASP A 8 -12.84 -7.73 -1.34
C ASP A 8 -11.77 -8.51 -0.57
N LEU A 9 -12.06 -8.87 0.67
CA LEU A 9 -11.08 -9.52 1.52
C LEU A 9 -10.73 -10.95 1.04
N GLU A 10 -11.58 -11.58 0.26
CA GLU A 10 -11.31 -12.90 -0.32
C GLU A 10 -10.14 -12.84 -1.31
N ASN A 11 -10.14 -11.83 -2.18
CA ASN A 11 -9.10 -11.65 -3.20
C ASN A 11 -7.85 -10.90 -2.69
N VAL A 12 -7.99 -10.09 -1.63
CA VAL A 12 -6.86 -9.33 -1.04
C VAL A 12 -6.72 -9.55 0.47
N PRO A 13 -6.57 -10.80 0.94
CA PRO A 13 -6.70 -11.16 2.35
C PRO A 13 -5.66 -10.53 3.28
N ASN A 14 -4.55 -10.04 2.74
CA ASN A 14 -3.48 -9.44 3.53
C ASN A 14 -3.51 -7.90 3.50
N SER A 15 -4.31 -7.30 2.63
CA SER A 15 -4.34 -5.84 2.46
C SER A 15 -4.81 -5.11 3.71
N ILE A 16 -5.65 -5.72 4.54
CA ILE A 16 -6.15 -5.10 5.78
C ILE A 16 -5.06 -4.88 6.83
N TYR A 17 -3.98 -5.67 6.82
CA TYR A 17 -2.84 -5.45 7.72
C TYR A 17 -2.04 -4.20 7.36
N ASP A 18 -2.17 -3.74 6.13
CA ASP A 18 -1.47 -2.57 5.62
C ASP A 18 -2.20 -1.27 5.96
N ILE A 19 -3.50 -1.33 6.28
CA ILE A 19 -4.36 -0.16 6.54
C ILE A 19 -3.81 0.72 7.67
N LYS A 20 -3.25 0.12 8.71
CA LYS A 20 -2.64 0.85 9.84
C LYS A 20 -1.44 1.73 9.43
N TYR A 21 -0.90 1.52 8.24
CA TYR A 21 0.21 2.29 7.68
C TYR A 21 -0.25 3.32 6.63
N CYS A 22 -1.55 3.46 6.43
CA CYS A 22 -2.13 4.38 5.46
C CYS A 22 -2.57 5.69 6.09
N ASP A 23 -2.59 6.76 5.29
CA ASP A 23 -3.18 8.04 5.65
C ASP A 23 -4.51 8.23 4.91
N PHE A 24 -5.58 8.12 5.64
CA PHE A 24 -6.92 8.36 5.13
C PHE A 24 -7.45 9.66 5.70
N LYS A 25 -8.23 10.38 4.90
CA LYS A 25 -8.88 11.61 5.33
C LYS A 25 -10.07 11.28 6.24
N ASN A 26 -10.42 12.20 7.13
CA ASN A 26 -11.60 12.05 8.01
C ASN A 26 -12.93 11.86 7.24
N THR A 27 -12.94 12.20 5.94
CA THR A 27 -14.10 12.04 5.05
C THR A 27 -14.11 10.70 4.33
N ASP A 28 -13.02 9.94 4.39
CA ASP A 28 -12.91 8.65 3.73
C ASP A 28 -13.65 7.59 4.54
N SER A 29 -14.18 6.61 3.85
CA SER A 29 -14.89 5.50 4.47
C SER A 29 -14.52 4.18 3.82
N ILE A 30 -14.62 3.09 4.58
CA ILE A 30 -14.30 1.74 4.13
C ILE A 30 -15.43 0.79 4.43
N VAL A 31 -15.68 -0.12 3.51
CA VAL A 31 -16.54 -1.29 3.72
C VAL A 31 -15.74 -2.53 3.38
N VAL A 32 -15.51 -3.38 4.36
CA VAL A 32 -14.78 -4.63 4.18
C VAL A 32 -15.77 -5.76 4.04
N PHE A 33 -15.78 -6.40 2.88
CA PHE A 33 -16.55 -7.60 2.62
C PHE A 33 -15.69 -8.81 2.92
N TYR A 34 -16.21 -9.74 3.72
CA TYR A 34 -15.47 -10.90 4.17
C TYR A 34 -16.38 -12.11 4.34
N ASN A 35 -15.83 -13.31 4.26
CA ASN A 35 -16.55 -14.55 4.51
C ASN A 35 -16.26 -15.11 5.93
N SER A 36 -16.92 -16.19 6.31
CA SER A 36 -16.78 -16.80 7.63
C SER A 36 -15.35 -17.22 7.99
N THR A 37 -14.54 -17.62 6.98
CA THR A 37 -13.14 -18.04 7.22
C THR A 37 -12.22 -16.87 7.59
N GLN A 38 -12.64 -15.64 7.27
CA GLN A 38 -11.88 -14.41 7.51
C GLN A 38 -12.33 -13.69 8.78
N LYS A 39 -13.34 -14.20 9.48
CA LYS A 39 -13.92 -13.54 10.66
C LYS A 39 -12.87 -13.23 11.73
N ALA A 40 -12.03 -14.19 12.10
CA ALA A 40 -10.98 -13.99 13.10
C ALA A 40 -9.98 -12.86 12.70
N LYS A 41 -9.70 -12.75 11.39
CA LYS A 41 -8.83 -11.70 10.86
C LYS A 41 -9.47 -10.32 10.99
N ILE A 42 -10.76 -10.19 10.72
CA ILE A 42 -11.51 -8.95 10.93
C ILE A 42 -11.56 -8.58 12.40
N GLU A 43 -11.80 -9.55 13.28
CA GLU A 43 -11.83 -9.31 14.73
C GLU A 43 -10.49 -8.75 15.24
N SER A 44 -9.35 -9.28 14.76
CA SER A 44 -8.02 -8.80 15.14
C SER A 44 -7.69 -7.40 14.60
N GLU A 45 -8.13 -7.06 13.39
CA GLU A 45 -7.74 -5.82 12.71
C GLU A 45 -8.79 -4.70 12.77
N SER A 46 -10.00 -4.98 13.23
CA SER A 46 -11.12 -4.01 13.25
C SER A 46 -10.76 -2.70 13.96
N LYS A 47 -10.02 -2.77 15.07
CA LYS A 47 -9.57 -1.57 15.80
C LYS A 47 -8.62 -0.72 14.97
N ASN A 48 -7.67 -1.35 14.28
CA ASN A 48 -6.71 -0.66 13.42
C ASN A 48 -7.41 -0.01 12.22
N ILE A 49 -8.35 -0.74 11.60
CA ILE A 49 -9.15 -0.24 10.48
C ILE A 49 -10.03 0.94 10.92
N ASN A 50 -10.74 0.81 12.03
CA ASN A 50 -11.57 1.90 12.57
C ASN A 50 -10.75 3.15 12.89
N ASN A 51 -9.58 2.99 13.49
CA ASN A 51 -8.70 4.11 13.78
C ASN A 51 -8.21 4.81 12.49
N ALA A 52 -7.79 4.03 11.49
CA ALA A 52 -7.28 4.57 10.23
C ALA A 52 -8.37 5.33 9.43
N PHE A 53 -9.61 4.90 9.52
CA PHE A 53 -10.75 5.54 8.87
C PHE A 53 -11.59 6.42 9.80
N HIS A 54 -11.04 6.83 10.95
CA HIS A 54 -11.68 7.76 11.90
C HIS A 54 -13.12 7.36 12.31
N GLY A 55 -13.35 6.05 12.47
CA GLY A 55 -14.65 5.49 12.81
C GLY A 55 -15.59 5.25 11.61
N ASN A 56 -15.18 5.56 10.39
CA ASN A 56 -15.98 5.38 9.16
C ASN A 56 -15.79 4.00 8.52
N ALA A 57 -15.63 2.95 9.32
CA ALA A 57 -15.47 1.58 8.83
C ALA A 57 -16.75 0.76 9.02
N ARG A 58 -17.07 -0.07 8.04
CA ARG A 58 -18.15 -1.06 8.08
C ARG A 58 -17.65 -2.43 7.66
N TYR A 59 -18.28 -3.47 8.18
CA TYR A 59 -17.90 -4.85 7.94
C TYR A 59 -19.13 -5.62 7.49
N VAL A 60 -19.04 -6.28 6.34
CA VAL A 60 -20.14 -7.04 5.74
C VAL A 60 -19.73 -8.50 5.64
N LEU A 61 -20.37 -9.35 6.45
CA LEU A 61 -20.22 -10.79 6.35
C LEU A 61 -21.02 -11.30 5.16
N VAL A 62 -20.33 -11.88 4.19
CA VAL A 62 -20.93 -12.48 3.00
C VAL A 62 -21.05 -13.99 3.22
N SER A 63 -22.26 -14.49 3.14
CA SER A 63 -22.56 -15.93 3.21
C SER A 63 -22.48 -16.53 1.81
N ASN A 64 -21.58 -17.47 1.59
CA ASN A 64 -21.33 -18.01 0.25
C ASN A 64 -22.41 -18.98 -0.24
N TYR A 65 -23.25 -19.53 0.64
CA TYR A 65 -24.32 -20.50 0.30
C TYR A 65 -23.98 -21.47 -0.85
N GLY A 66 -22.69 -21.82 -1.03
CA GLY A 66 -22.20 -22.66 -2.11
C GLY A 66 -22.14 -22.00 -3.50
N THR A 67 -22.42 -20.69 -3.62
CA THR A 67 -22.34 -19.99 -4.90
C THR A 67 -20.97 -19.38 -5.13
N LYS A 68 -20.39 -19.62 -6.30
CA LYS A 68 -19.22 -18.88 -6.76
C LYS A 68 -19.61 -17.41 -6.93
N ASN A 69 -18.66 -16.50 -6.69
CA ASN A 69 -18.81 -15.05 -6.89
C ASN A 69 -19.82 -14.38 -5.95
N ALA A 70 -20.20 -15.00 -4.82
CA ALA A 70 -21.10 -14.35 -3.86
C ALA A 70 -20.53 -13.00 -3.34
N MET A 71 -19.22 -12.94 -3.16
CA MET A 71 -18.51 -11.71 -2.76
C MET A 71 -18.67 -10.62 -3.81
N ASP A 72 -18.39 -10.95 -5.08
CA ASP A 72 -18.48 -10.00 -6.20
C ASP A 72 -19.89 -9.43 -6.35
N PHE A 73 -20.91 -10.28 -6.27
CA PHE A 73 -22.30 -9.83 -6.33
C PHE A 73 -22.64 -8.86 -5.18
N ASN A 74 -22.20 -9.15 -3.95
CA ASN A 74 -22.47 -8.27 -2.81
C ASN A 74 -21.79 -6.91 -2.99
N ILE A 75 -20.54 -6.87 -3.44
CA ILE A 75 -19.81 -5.63 -3.69
C ILE A 75 -20.47 -4.85 -4.82
N CYS A 76 -20.83 -5.51 -5.93
CA CYS A 76 -21.50 -4.86 -7.07
C CYS A 76 -22.86 -4.27 -6.68
N ILE A 77 -23.69 -5.02 -5.94
CA ILE A 77 -24.99 -4.54 -5.46
C ILE A 77 -24.79 -3.35 -4.52
N TYR A 78 -23.84 -3.45 -3.60
CA TYR A 78 -23.57 -2.35 -2.66
C TYR A 78 -23.11 -1.09 -3.38
N ALA A 79 -22.19 -1.23 -4.36
CA ALA A 79 -21.75 -0.13 -5.20
C ALA A 79 -22.93 0.49 -5.97
N GLY A 80 -23.81 -0.35 -6.55
CA GLY A 80 -25.02 0.11 -7.26
C GLY A 80 -25.98 0.89 -6.37
N ILE A 81 -26.23 0.44 -5.14
CA ILE A 81 -27.06 1.16 -4.16
C ILE A 81 -26.47 2.53 -3.84
N ILE A 82 -25.14 2.60 -3.62
CA ILE A 82 -24.47 3.87 -3.37
C ILE A 82 -24.60 4.80 -4.56
N VAL A 83 -24.36 4.31 -5.78
CA VAL A 83 -24.46 5.11 -7.01
C VAL A 83 -25.87 5.64 -7.22
N GLY A 84 -26.89 4.80 -7.02
CA GLY A 84 -28.29 5.17 -7.21
C GLY A 84 -28.81 6.18 -6.16
N GLY A 85 -28.29 6.09 -4.93
CA GLY A 85 -28.70 6.98 -3.83
C GLY A 85 -27.84 8.24 -3.65
N TYR A 86 -26.70 8.35 -4.38
CA TYR A 86 -25.76 9.43 -4.14
C TYR A 86 -26.11 10.69 -4.92
N SER A 87 -26.47 11.75 -4.18
CA SER A 87 -26.79 13.08 -4.72
C SER A 87 -25.81 14.17 -4.28
N GLY A 88 -24.70 13.78 -3.65
CA GLY A 88 -23.73 14.70 -3.08
C GLY A 88 -22.72 15.26 -4.08
N ARG A 89 -21.68 15.91 -3.54
CA ARG A 89 -20.52 16.34 -4.33
C ARG A 89 -19.72 15.10 -4.80
N LYS A 90 -18.67 15.30 -5.61
CA LYS A 90 -17.86 14.21 -6.17
C LYS A 90 -17.47 13.14 -5.14
N LEU A 91 -17.78 11.89 -5.45
CA LEU A 91 -17.42 10.68 -4.72
C LEU A 91 -16.49 9.83 -5.60
N GLU A 92 -15.43 9.33 -5.02
CA GLU A 92 -14.52 8.37 -5.66
C GLU A 92 -14.70 7.02 -4.96
N ILE A 93 -15.10 6.00 -5.71
CA ILE A 93 -15.25 4.63 -5.21
C ILE A 93 -13.99 3.86 -5.58
N HIS A 94 -13.28 3.34 -4.58
CA HIS A 94 -12.11 2.50 -4.74
C HIS A 94 -12.51 1.05 -4.51
N ILE A 95 -12.44 0.22 -5.55
CA ILE A 95 -12.64 -1.23 -5.44
C ILE A 95 -11.28 -1.87 -5.23
N VAL A 96 -11.05 -2.42 -4.03
CA VAL A 96 -9.79 -3.03 -3.63
C VAL A 96 -9.91 -4.55 -3.79
N SER A 97 -9.47 -5.04 -4.93
CA SER A 97 -9.47 -6.46 -5.29
C SER A 97 -8.41 -6.76 -6.35
N LYS A 98 -7.96 -8.00 -6.45
CA LYS A 98 -7.13 -8.49 -7.56
C LYS A 98 -7.97 -9.04 -8.71
N ASP A 99 -9.28 -9.15 -8.54
CA ASP A 99 -10.17 -9.61 -9.59
C ASP A 99 -10.47 -8.49 -10.59
N ASN A 100 -10.20 -8.75 -11.87
CA ASN A 100 -10.51 -7.83 -12.94
C ASN A 100 -12.01 -7.86 -13.35
N GLY A 101 -12.79 -8.80 -12.83
CA GLY A 101 -14.23 -8.92 -13.10
C GLY A 101 -15.01 -7.66 -12.69
N TYR A 102 -14.55 -6.95 -11.69
CA TYR A 102 -15.18 -5.70 -11.25
C TYR A 102 -15.19 -4.59 -12.29
N LYS A 103 -14.30 -4.62 -13.29
CA LYS A 103 -14.30 -3.64 -14.39
C LYS A 103 -15.58 -3.70 -15.24
N ALA A 104 -16.29 -4.83 -15.21
CA ALA A 104 -17.56 -4.98 -15.94
C ALA A 104 -18.66 -4.05 -15.39
N ILE A 105 -18.55 -3.55 -14.15
CA ILE A 105 -19.54 -2.64 -13.57
C ILE A 105 -19.30 -1.16 -13.89
N ASP A 106 -18.20 -0.80 -14.55
CA ASP A 106 -17.87 0.59 -14.90
C ASP A 106 -18.99 1.31 -15.63
N THR A 107 -19.63 0.61 -16.58
CA THR A 107 -20.73 1.17 -17.34
C THR A 107 -21.89 1.61 -16.44
N VAL A 108 -22.21 0.82 -15.42
CA VAL A 108 -23.29 1.15 -14.48
C VAL A 108 -22.88 2.25 -13.52
N LEU A 109 -21.65 2.20 -12.99
CA LEU A 109 -21.14 3.16 -12.03
C LEU A 109 -20.95 4.55 -12.67
N SER A 110 -20.56 4.60 -13.95
CA SER A 110 -20.37 5.84 -14.71
C SER A 110 -21.68 6.57 -15.07
N MET A 111 -22.85 5.96 -14.88
CA MET A 111 -24.14 6.61 -15.10
C MET A 111 -24.34 7.83 -14.19
N ASN A 112 -23.72 7.85 -13.01
CA ASN A 112 -23.74 9.00 -12.12
C ASN A 112 -22.46 9.84 -12.32
N LYS A 113 -22.61 10.99 -12.97
CA LYS A 113 -21.49 11.92 -13.28
C LYS A 113 -20.74 12.45 -12.04
N CYS A 114 -21.33 12.31 -10.86
CA CYS A 114 -20.70 12.70 -9.60
C CYS A 114 -19.79 11.60 -9.03
N ILE A 115 -19.74 10.43 -9.65
CA ILE A 115 -18.97 9.27 -9.18
C ILE A 115 -17.87 8.95 -10.16
N SER A 116 -16.68 8.66 -9.62
CA SER A 116 -15.56 8.06 -10.33
C SER A 116 -15.18 6.75 -9.64
N VAL A 117 -14.67 5.79 -10.42
CA VAL A 117 -14.26 4.49 -9.90
C VAL A 117 -12.78 4.28 -10.14
N VAL A 118 -12.11 3.76 -9.12
CA VAL A 118 -10.68 3.42 -9.15
C VAL A 118 -10.54 1.96 -8.72
N TYR A 119 -9.73 1.19 -9.44
CA TYR A 119 -9.43 -0.21 -9.13
C TYR A 119 -8.04 -0.31 -8.50
N GLU A 120 -7.97 -0.95 -7.35
CA GLU A 120 -6.77 -1.09 -6.55
C GLU A 120 -6.53 -2.56 -6.22
N SER A 121 -5.31 -3.03 -6.32
CA SER A 121 -4.96 -4.39 -5.89
C SER A 121 -4.55 -4.46 -4.41
N ASN A 122 -4.36 -3.31 -3.75
CA ASN A 122 -3.91 -3.17 -2.36
C ASN A 122 -3.97 -1.70 -1.92
N PHE A 123 -3.61 -1.43 -0.66
CA PHE A 123 -3.56 -0.06 -0.12
C PHE A 123 -2.20 0.65 -0.26
N TYR A 124 -1.25 0.13 -1.03
CA TYR A 124 0.08 0.73 -1.11
C TYR A 124 0.09 2.18 -1.61
N GLY A 125 -0.93 2.57 -2.38
CA GLY A 125 -1.15 3.95 -2.81
C GLY A 125 -1.38 4.94 -1.67
N TYR A 126 -1.85 4.47 -0.54
CA TYR A 126 -2.29 5.27 0.62
C TYR A 126 -1.35 5.20 1.81
N PHE A 127 -0.26 4.47 1.71
CA PHE A 127 0.69 4.44 2.82
C PHE A 127 1.15 5.85 3.17
N VAL A 128 1.03 6.16 4.45
CA VAL A 128 1.59 7.39 5.00
C VAL A 128 3.06 7.42 4.63
N ASP A 129 3.46 8.49 3.99
CA ASP A 129 4.80 8.97 4.24
C ASP A 129 4.84 9.39 5.70
N CYS A 130 5.17 8.47 6.60
CA CYS A 130 5.25 8.69 8.06
C CYS A 130 6.23 9.79 8.46
N ILE A 131 6.60 10.66 7.53
CA ILE A 131 7.63 11.68 7.68
C ILE A 131 7.06 13.08 7.75
N ALA A 132 5.83 13.31 7.25
CA ALA A 132 5.31 14.67 7.15
C ALA A 132 4.78 15.24 8.47
N THR A 133 4.57 14.46 9.52
CA THR A 133 3.84 14.90 10.72
C THR A 133 4.58 14.77 12.04
N ARG A 134 5.79 14.21 12.11
CA ARG A 134 6.53 14.16 13.37
C ARG A 134 7.71 15.10 13.36
N LYS A 135 7.78 15.96 14.41
CA LYS A 135 8.90 16.84 14.76
C LYS A 135 10.23 16.16 14.51
N ILE A 136 11.16 16.92 13.93
CA ILE A 136 12.53 16.54 13.65
C ILE A 136 13.20 16.07 14.94
N TYR A 137 13.18 14.77 15.18
CA TYR A 137 14.11 14.13 16.10
C TYR A 137 15.23 13.52 15.26
N ASN A 138 16.46 13.76 15.67
CA ASN A 138 17.60 13.07 15.09
C ASN A 138 17.46 11.58 15.45
N PRO A 139 17.15 10.69 14.47
CA PRO A 139 16.75 9.32 14.80
C PRO A 139 17.93 8.39 15.02
N PHE A 140 19.15 8.92 14.98
CA PHE A 140 20.35 8.12 15.01
C PHE A 140 21.23 8.48 16.21
N VAL A 141 21.05 7.75 17.29
CA VAL A 141 22.14 7.53 18.25
C VAL A 141 22.92 6.32 17.75
N ILE A 142 23.93 6.58 16.91
CA ILE A 142 24.88 5.54 16.50
C ILE A 142 25.73 5.25 17.74
N LYS A 143 25.50 4.10 18.35
CA LYS A 143 26.52 3.50 19.24
C LYS A 143 27.46 2.72 18.34
N GLU A 144 28.70 3.17 18.27
CA GLU A 144 29.77 2.46 17.55
C GLU A 144 29.79 0.98 17.97
N GLY A 145 29.80 0.10 16.99
CA GLY A 145 29.89 -1.37 17.17
C GLY A 145 28.58 -2.15 17.04
N TYR A 146 27.45 -1.54 16.67
CA TYR A 146 26.19 -2.27 16.46
C TYR A 146 25.85 -2.35 14.98
N SER A 147 25.58 -3.56 14.51
CA SER A 147 25.03 -3.83 13.16
C SER A 147 23.56 -3.41 13.02
N ARG A 148 22.95 -2.87 14.05
CA ARG A 148 21.55 -2.38 14.08
C ARG A 148 21.45 -1.07 14.80
N ILE A 149 20.64 -0.17 14.23
CA ILE A 149 20.30 1.13 14.82
C ILE A 149 18.80 1.18 15.14
N TRP A 150 18.46 1.86 16.23
CA TRP A 150 17.06 2.15 16.53
C TRP A 150 16.56 3.24 15.60
N CYS A 151 15.50 2.97 14.85
CA CYS A 151 14.83 3.96 14.03
C CYS A 151 13.53 4.39 14.71
N GLU A 152 13.52 5.60 15.30
CA GLU A 152 12.36 6.12 16.03
C GLU A 152 11.12 6.27 15.14
N SER A 153 11.30 6.69 13.88
CA SER A 153 10.18 6.85 12.96
C SER A 153 9.52 5.53 12.57
N MET A 154 10.21 4.41 12.78
CA MET A 154 9.72 3.06 12.49
C MET A 154 9.47 2.25 13.78
N GLU A 155 9.86 2.79 14.93
CA GLU A 155 9.76 2.12 16.23
C GLU A 155 10.34 0.70 16.21
N CYS A 156 11.49 0.52 15.57
CA CYS A 156 12.18 -0.76 15.49
C CYS A 156 13.68 -0.61 15.24
N TYR A 157 14.43 -1.68 15.54
CA TYR A 157 15.82 -1.79 15.15
C TYR A 157 15.92 -2.13 13.66
N VAL A 158 16.75 -1.39 12.95
CA VAL A 158 17.02 -1.55 11.52
C VAL A 158 18.47 -1.96 11.32
N SER A 159 18.74 -2.91 10.45
CA SER A 159 20.11 -3.30 10.11
C SER A 159 20.85 -2.13 9.45
N THR A 160 22.10 -1.92 9.84
CA THR A 160 23.00 -0.97 9.16
C THR A 160 23.72 -1.61 7.98
N GLU A 161 23.69 -2.92 7.92
CA GLU A 161 24.36 -3.71 6.91
C GLU A 161 23.40 -4.17 5.82
N GLY A 162 23.93 -4.36 4.64
CA GLY A 162 23.19 -4.84 3.50
C GLY A 162 22.73 -3.74 2.54
N THR A 163 22.68 -4.11 1.27
CA THR A 163 22.14 -3.28 0.19
C THR A 163 20.63 -3.39 0.14
N LEU A 164 19.97 -2.49 -0.57
CA LEU A 164 18.51 -2.57 -0.75
C LEU A 164 18.11 -3.89 -1.42
N LEU A 165 18.94 -4.42 -2.31
CA LEU A 165 18.70 -5.72 -2.94
C LEU A 165 18.74 -6.84 -1.91
N SER A 166 19.76 -6.88 -1.03
CA SER A 166 19.86 -7.91 0.00
C SER A 166 18.72 -7.87 1.00
N VAL A 167 18.16 -6.68 1.28
CA VAL A 167 16.98 -6.52 2.13
C VAL A 167 15.74 -7.17 1.49
N VAL A 168 15.58 -7.05 0.19
CA VAL A 168 14.45 -7.66 -0.54
C VAL A 168 14.60 -9.17 -0.63
N GLN A 169 15.84 -9.66 -0.85
CA GLN A 169 16.18 -11.08 -0.97
C GLN A 169 16.32 -11.81 0.37
N GLY A 170 16.51 -11.11 1.46
CA GLY A 170 16.80 -11.68 2.77
C GLY A 170 15.59 -11.76 3.72
N ASN A 171 15.86 -12.34 4.88
CA ASN A 171 14.93 -12.44 6.00
C ASN A 171 14.85 -11.12 6.81
N TYR A 172 14.65 -10.00 6.13
CA TYR A 172 14.45 -8.71 6.76
C TYR A 172 12.97 -8.47 7.09
N SER A 173 12.74 -7.67 8.12
CA SER A 173 11.38 -7.33 8.55
C SER A 173 10.61 -6.57 7.46
N ASN A 174 9.29 -6.62 7.52
CA ASN A 174 8.44 -5.81 6.63
C ASN A 174 8.71 -4.32 6.75
N LYS A 175 9.11 -3.85 7.94
CA LYS A 175 9.48 -2.44 8.16
C LYS A 175 10.76 -2.07 7.40
N GLU A 176 11.75 -2.94 7.36
CA GLU A 176 12.97 -2.73 6.57
C GLU A 176 12.68 -2.77 5.07
N LYS A 177 11.83 -3.69 4.61
CA LYS A 177 11.36 -3.73 3.22
C LYS A 177 10.57 -2.47 2.82
N LEU A 178 9.86 -1.84 3.75
CA LEU A 178 9.24 -0.53 3.52
C LEU A 178 10.26 0.59 3.27
N VAL A 179 11.45 0.53 3.87
CA VAL A 179 12.53 1.49 3.57
C VAL A 179 12.96 1.37 2.12
N VAL A 180 13.12 0.13 1.62
CA VAL A 180 13.44 -0.10 0.19
C VAL A 180 12.41 0.55 -0.72
N ARG A 181 11.13 0.31 -0.43
CA ARG A 181 10.05 0.92 -1.21
C ARG A 181 10.12 2.43 -1.24
N ARG A 182 10.36 3.06 -0.08
CA ARG A 182 10.46 4.51 0.03
C ARG A 182 11.67 5.06 -0.68
N ALA A 183 12.80 4.37 -0.59
CA ALA A 183 14.00 4.73 -1.33
C ALA A 183 13.74 4.71 -2.84
N LEU A 184 13.06 3.70 -3.34
CA LEU A 184 12.68 3.62 -4.75
C LEU A 184 11.70 4.72 -5.17
N ILE A 185 10.75 5.10 -4.30
CA ILE A 185 9.83 6.22 -4.58
C ILE A 185 10.60 7.55 -4.60
N CYS A 186 11.51 7.77 -3.67
CA CYS A 186 12.33 8.99 -3.65
C CYS A 186 13.21 9.12 -4.88
N GLU A 187 13.80 8.01 -5.36
CA GLU A 187 14.73 8.02 -6.48
C GLU A 187 14.00 8.03 -7.84
N PHE A 188 12.91 7.27 -7.98
CA PHE A 188 12.24 7.06 -9.27
C PHE A 188 10.82 7.65 -9.32
N GLY A 189 10.44 8.45 -8.33
CA GLY A 189 9.14 9.13 -8.28
C GLY A 189 7.95 8.17 -8.28
N CYS A 190 6.91 8.51 -9.02
CA CYS A 190 5.68 7.70 -9.10
C CYS A 190 5.90 6.26 -9.58
N LYS A 191 6.94 6.00 -10.35
CA LYS A 191 7.31 4.65 -10.80
C LYS A 191 7.94 3.79 -9.71
N GLY A 192 8.48 4.38 -8.65
CA GLY A 192 9.16 3.66 -7.58
C GLY A 192 8.29 2.62 -6.88
N ARG A 193 6.96 2.82 -6.84
CA ARG A 193 6.02 1.85 -6.28
C ARG A 193 5.88 0.62 -7.16
N GLU A 194 5.71 0.82 -8.45
CA GLU A 194 5.62 -0.25 -9.44
C GLU A 194 6.92 -1.07 -9.47
N ILE A 195 8.05 -0.37 -9.44
CA ILE A 195 9.39 -0.99 -9.37
C ILE A 195 9.50 -1.84 -8.11
N PHE A 196 9.10 -1.33 -6.94
CA PHE A 196 9.15 -2.09 -5.70
C PHE A 196 8.34 -3.38 -5.77
N CYS A 197 7.09 -3.32 -6.24
CA CYS A 197 6.26 -4.51 -6.39
C CYS A 197 6.91 -5.54 -7.31
N PHE A 198 7.41 -5.09 -8.46
CA PHE A 198 8.09 -5.95 -9.41
C PHE A 198 9.35 -6.61 -8.82
N VAL A 199 10.16 -5.83 -8.10
CA VAL A 199 11.37 -6.32 -7.43
C VAL A 199 11.01 -7.34 -6.34
N MET A 200 9.97 -7.08 -5.54
CA MET A 200 9.51 -8.01 -4.51
C MET A 200 9.02 -9.35 -5.07
N GLU A 201 8.32 -9.31 -6.19
CA GLU A 201 7.80 -10.51 -6.87
C GLU A 201 8.93 -11.35 -7.50
N ASN A 202 10.02 -10.71 -7.92
CA ASN A 202 11.12 -11.33 -8.65
C ASN A 202 12.45 -11.32 -7.87
N ALA A 203 12.43 -11.07 -6.58
CA ALA A 203 13.61 -10.83 -5.75
C ALA A 203 14.66 -11.96 -5.81
N TYR A 204 14.22 -13.21 -5.93
CA TYR A 204 15.08 -14.38 -5.96
C TYR A 204 15.42 -14.84 -7.38
N ASN A 205 14.97 -14.12 -8.41
CA ASN A 205 15.28 -14.50 -9.77
C ASN A 205 16.71 -14.10 -10.13
N ILE A 206 17.50 -15.05 -10.60
CA ILE A 206 18.90 -14.83 -11.01
C ILE A 206 19.01 -13.79 -12.14
N ASN A 207 17.98 -13.68 -12.95
CA ASN A 207 17.92 -12.75 -14.09
C ASN A 207 17.20 -11.43 -13.75
N LEU A 208 17.07 -11.06 -12.47
CA LEU A 208 16.35 -9.86 -12.05
C LEU A 208 16.82 -8.61 -12.80
N LYS A 209 18.13 -8.47 -13.08
CA LYS A 209 18.67 -7.33 -13.84
C LYS A 209 18.06 -7.26 -15.24
N ASP A 210 18.08 -8.38 -15.95
CA ASP A 210 17.59 -8.45 -17.34
C ASP A 210 16.07 -8.20 -17.39
N MET A 211 15.32 -8.74 -16.44
CA MET A 211 13.89 -8.50 -16.31
C MET A 211 13.57 -7.03 -16.03
N LEU A 212 14.38 -6.34 -15.23
CA LEU A 212 14.23 -4.90 -15.00
C LEU A 212 14.54 -4.11 -16.27
N VAL A 213 15.58 -4.48 -17.01
CA VAL A 213 15.94 -3.83 -18.28
C VAL A 213 14.84 -4.04 -19.31
N GLU A 214 14.32 -5.25 -19.44
CA GLU A 214 13.21 -5.55 -20.33
C GLU A 214 11.97 -4.72 -20.01
N ARG A 215 11.59 -4.64 -18.72
CA ARG A 215 10.37 -3.95 -18.30
C ARG A 215 10.48 -2.42 -18.31
N TYR A 216 11.64 -1.88 -17.94
CA TYR A 216 11.84 -0.43 -17.75
C TYR A 216 12.84 0.18 -18.73
N CYS A 217 13.26 -0.58 -19.74
CA CYS A 217 14.24 -0.17 -20.75
C CYS A 217 15.54 0.34 -20.11
N GLY A 218 16.14 1.42 -20.64
CA GLY A 218 17.40 1.97 -20.11
C GLY A 218 17.38 2.35 -18.62
N ARG A 219 16.22 2.56 -18.02
CA ARG A 219 16.09 2.82 -16.58
C ARG A 219 16.21 1.55 -15.73
N GLY A 220 15.99 0.37 -16.30
CA GLY A 220 16.07 -0.89 -15.58
C GLY A 220 17.46 -1.17 -15.00
N SER A 221 18.53 -0.85 -15.76
CA SER A 221 19.90 -0.92 -15.25
C SER A 221 20.13 0.00 -14.06
N LEU A 222 19.66 1.25 -14.14
CA LEU A 222 19.77 2.22 -13.05
C LEU A 222 19.04 1.75 -11.78
N VAL A 223 17.87 1.12 -11.94
CA VAL A 223 17.13 0.53 -10.81
C VAL A 223 17.95 -0.58 -10.17
N TYR A 224 18.53 -1.47 -10.96
CA TYR A 224 19.31 -2.57 -10.44
C TYR A 224 20.57 -2.07 -9.71
N GLU A 225 21.30 -1.14 -10.31
CA GLU A 225 22.47 -0.49 -9.72
C GLU A 225 22.11 0.19 -8.40
N PHE A 226 21.03 0.98 -8.38
CA PHE A 226 20.55 1.61 -7.17
C PHE A 226 20.25 0.62 -6.04
N LEU A 227 19.65 -0.53 -6.36
CA LEU A 227 19.37 -1.59 -5.39
C LEU A 227 20.64 -2.27 -4.86
N CYS A 228 21.66 -2.44 -5.71
CA CYS A 228 22.92 -3.08 -5.36
C CYS A 228 23.86 -2.17 -4.56
N GLU A 229 23.87 -0.87 -4.88
CA GLU A 229 24.85 0.07 -4.34
C GLU A 229 24.34 0.84 -3.12
N THR A 230 23.01 1.04 -3.03
CA THR A 230 22.43 1.76 -1.91
C THR A 230 22.29 0.86 -0.70
N THR A 231 22.93 1.22 0.41
CA THR A 231 22.74 0.51 1.68
C THR A 231 21.42 0.92 2.34
N LEU A 232 20.87 0.02 3.17
CA LEU A 232 19.67 0.32 3.95
C LEU A 232 19.88 1.58 4.82
N TYR A 233 21.06 1.71 5.42
CA TYR A 233 21.46 2.87 6.20
C TYR A 233 21.44 4.16 5.36
N SER A 234 22.08 4.15 4.19
CA SER A 234 22.13 5.34 3.32
C SER A 234 20.75 5.72 2.78
N ALA A 235 19.89 4.74 2.51
CA ALA A 235 18.50 5.00 2.12
C ALA A 235 17.71 5.69 3.24
N ILE A 236 17.90 5.25 4.48
CA ILE A 236 17.29 5.89 5.66
C ILE A 236 17.84 7.31 5.83
N ALA A 237 19.14 7.52 5.69
CA ALA A 237 19.78 8.83 5.83
C ALA A 237 19.33 9.81 4.71
N ARG A 238 19.34 9.37 3.44
CA ARG A 238 18.88 10.17 2.28
C ARG A 238 17.44 10.65 2.43
N ARG A 239 16.62 9.89 3.10
CA ARG A 239 15.23 10.26 3.37
C ARG A 239 15.09 11.56 4.15
N TYR A 240 16.07 11.94 4.98
CA TYR A 240 16.08 13.22 5.68
C TYR A 240 16.49 14.37 4.76
N CYS A 241 17.37 14.13 3.81
CA CYS A 241 17.78 15.13 2.83
C CYS A 241 16.69 15.44 1.80
N CYS A 242 15.84 14.49 1.45
CA CYS A 242 14.76 14.67 0.48
C CYS A 242 13.56 15.47 1.01
N ARG A 243 13.48 15.78 2.31
CA ARG A 243 12.38 16.58 2.87
C ARG A 243 12.34 18.02 2.38
N ASP A 244 13.48 18.59 2.09
CA ASP A 244 13.56 20.00 1.68
C ASP A 244 13.19 20.17 0.19
N VAL A 245 13.33 19.13 -0.61
CA VAL A 245 13.00 19.15 -2.05
C VAL A 245 11.51 18.93 -2.33
N ILE A 246 10.79 18.24 -1.47
CA ILE A 246 9.35 17.96 -1.66
C ILE A 246 8.44 19.11 -1.17
N ARG A 247 8.98 20.12 -0.49
CA ARG A 247 8.22 21.31 -0.07
C ARG A 247 8.12 22.40 -1.13
N GLU A 248 8.80 22.27 -2.25
CA GLU A 248 8.80 23.26 -3.34
C GLU A 248 8.00 22.82 -4.59
N PHE A 249 7.21 21.77 -4.50
CA PHE A 249 6.26 21.35 -5.51
C PHE A 249 4.88 21.15 -4.83
#